data_3d910ab5c1756168f049444bd0e101cb
#
_entry.id   3d910ab5c1756168f049444bd0e101cb
#
_cell.length_a   1.000
_cell.length_b   1.000
_cell.length_c   1.000
_cell.angle_alpha   90.00
_cell.angle_beta   90.00
_cell.angle_gamma   90.00
#
_symmetry.space_group_name_H-M   'P 1'
#
loop_
_entity.id
_entity.type
_entity.pdbx_description
1 polymer ?
#
loop_
_entity_poly.entity_id
_entity_poly.type
_entity_poly.pdbx_seq_one_letter_code
_entity_poly.pdbx_strand_id
1 'polypeptide(L)'
;MREARQLPSSPEIEARIAANPGDLAARLDLANLYIAHNAYEEALEQLLEIVQRDRGFDDDVGRKTMIKVFDMAASNPELVSRYRRLLSSAVLK
;
A
#
# COMPACT_ATOMS: atom_id res chain seq x y z
N MET A 1 -3.59 18.66 -22.68
CA MET A 1 -4.52 18.02 -21.74
C MET A 1 -3.93 16.70 -21.27
N ARG A 2 -3.96 16.47 -20.00
CA ARG A 2 -3.39 15.25 -19.47
C ARG A 2 -4.48 14.20 -19.30
N GLU A 3 -4.17 12.99 -19.71
CA GLU A 3 -5.11 11.89 -19.53
C GLU A 3 -5.25 11.56 -18.06
N ALA A 4 -6.48 11.23 -17.67
CA ALA A 4 -6.71 10.75 -16.32
C ALA A 4 -6.06 9.37 -16.17
N ARG A 5 -5.29 9.21 -15.12
CA ARG A 5 -4.68 7.94 -14.83
C ARG A 5 -5.75 6.95 -14.38
N GLN A 6 -5.79 5.80 -15.03
CA GLN A 6 -6.71 4.76 -14.64
C GLN A 6 -6.00 3.77 -13.72
N LEU A 7 -6.54 3.63 -12.53
CA LEU A 7 -6.03 2.64 -11.60
C LEU A 7 -6.68 1.29 -11.86
N PRO A 8 -5.95 0.20 -11.67
CA PRO A 8 -6.55 -1.11 -11.74
C PRO A 8 -7.63 -1.22 -10.66
N SER A 9 -8.67 -1.98 -10.95
CA SER A 9 -9.72 -2.18 -10.00
C SER A 9 -10.09 -3.66 -9.93
N SER A 10 -10.57 -4.06 -8.75
CA SER A 10 -11.09 -5.39 -8.54
C SER A 10 -12.37 -5.25 -7.73
N PRO A 11 -13.53 -5.40 -8.36
CA PRO A 11 -14.79 -5.29 -7.62
C PRO A 11 -14.87 -6.23 -6.43
N GLU A 12 -14.28 -7.42 -6.54
CA GLU A 12 -14.30 -8.38 -5.43
C GLU A 12 -13.50 -7.88 -4.24
N ILE A 13 -12.29 -7.37 -4.49
CA ILE A 13 -11.44 -6.85 -3.41
C ILE A 13 -12.08 -5.61 -2.80
N GLU A 14 -12.58 -4.73 -3.64
CA GLU A 14 -13.21 -3.49 -3.17
C GLU A 14 -14.44 -3.77 -2.33
N ALA A 15 -15.23 -4.77 -2.73
CA ALA A 15 -16.40 -5.18 -1.95
C ALA A 15 -16.02 -5.73 -0.59
N ARG A 16 -14.92 -6.49 -0.50
CA ARG A 16 -14.43 -7.01 0.77
C ARG A 16 -14.02 -5.87 1.71
N ILE A 17 -13.31 -4.88 1.18
CA ILE A 17 -12.88 -3.73 2.00
C ILE A 17 -14.07 -2.88 2.40
N ALA A 18 -15.03 -2.68 1.50
CA ALA A 18 -16.24 -1.91 1.82
C ALA A 18 -17.04 -2.59 2.93
N ALA A 19 -17.14 -3.92 2.89
CA ALA A 19 -17.86 -4.68 3.91
C ALA A 19 -17.09 -4.70 5.24
N ASN A 20 -15.76 -4.71 5.18
CA ASN A 20 -14.92 -4.76 6.37
C ASN A 20 -13.62 -4.00 6.11
N PRO A 21 -13.56 -2.69 6.47
CA PRO A 21 -12.33 -1.91 6.26
C PRO A 21 -11.10 -2.48 6.98
N GLY A 22 -11.29 -3.35 7.97
CA GLY A 22 -10.21 -4.03 8.66
C GLY A 22 -9.77 -5.33 8.01
N ASP A 23 -10.29 -5.66 6.83
CA ASP A 23 -9.88 -6.88 6.11
C ASP A 23 -8.49 -6.64 5.52
N LEU A 24 -7.45 -6.93 6.30
CA LEU A 24 -6.08 -6.66 5.92
C LEU A 24 -5.62 -7.53 4.77
N ALA A 25 -6.13 -8.76 4.66
CA ALA A 25 -5.82 -9.62 3.53
C ALA A 25 -6.32 -8.99 2.22
N ALA A 26 -7.52 -8.40 2.24
CA ALA A 26 -8.06 -7.71 1.07
C ALA A 26 -7.22 -6.48 0.72
N ARG A 27 -6.77 -5.73 1.73
CA ARG A 27 -5.92 -4.56 1.49
C ARG A 27 -4.58 -4.98 0.91
N LEU A 28 -4.03 -6.10 1.36
CA LEU A 28 -2.79 -6.62 0.80
C LEU A 28 -2.98 -7.02 -0.66
N ASP A 29 -4.09 -7.69 -0.97
CA ASP A 29 -4.42 -8.06 -2.34
C ASP A 29 -4.52 -6.83 -3.23
N LEU A 30 -5.14 -5.77 -2.73
CA LEU A 30 -5.27 -4.51 -3.47
C LEU A 30 -3.90 -3.87 -3.68
N ALA A 31 -3.06 -3.86 -2.64
CA ALA A 31 -1.71 -3.32 -2.75
C ALA A 31 -0.91 -4.05 -3.82
N ASN A 32 -1.01 -5.38 -3.85
CA ASN A 32 -0.30 -6.18 -4.84
C ASN A 32 -0.82 -5.91 -6.25
N LEU A 33 -2.12 -5.68 -6.40
CA LEU A 33 -2.70 -5.30 -7.68
C LEU A 33 -2.13 -3.96 -8.16
N TYR A 34 -2.06 -2.98 -7.25
CA TYR A 34 -1.47 -1.68 -7.58
C TYR A 34 0.00 -1.81 -7.96
N ILE A 35 0.76 -2.63 -7.23
CA ILE A 35 2.18 -2.85 -7.55
C ILE A 35 2.34 -3.44 -8.95
N ALA A 36 1.50 -4.40 -9.31
CA ALA A 36 1.55 -5.04 -10.62
C ALA A 36 1.32 -4.05 -11.75
N HIS A 37 0.63 -2.95 -11.46
CA HIS A 37 0.33 -1.90 -12.42
C HIS A 37 1.18 -0.64 -12.20
N ASN A 38 2.24 -0.74 -11.42
CA ASN A 38 3.16 0.37 -11.13
C ASN A 38 2.48 1.57 -10.44
N ALA A 39 1.37 1.33 -9.77
CA ALA A 39 0.67 2.35 -9.00
C ALA A 39 1.22 2.36 -7.58
N TYR A 40 2.46 2.83 -7.43
CA TYR A 40 3.21 2.68 -6.19
C TYR A 40 2.66 3.52 -5.05
N GLU A 41 2.20 4.72 -5.32
CA GLU A 41 1.64 5.58 -4.27
C GLU A 41 0.41 4.91 -3.66
N GLU A 42 -0.49 4.44 -4.49
CA GLU A 42 -1.72 3.78 -4.04
C GLU A 42 -1.40 2.49 -3.29
N ALA A 43 -0.39 1.75 -3.77
CA ALA A 43 0.06 0.54 -3.07
C ALA A 43 0.58 0.88 -1.68
N LEU A 44 1.39 1.93 -1.56
CA LEU A 44 1.94 2.35 -0.29
C LEU A 44 0.85 2.79 0.68
N GLU A 45 -0.20 3.43 0.19
CA GLU A 45 -1.33 3.81 1.04
C GLU A 45 -1.98 2.59 1.68
N GLN A 46 -2.22 1.53 0.91
CA GLN A 46 -2.83 0.32 1.45
C GLN A 46 -1.90 -0.39 2.43
N LEU A 47 -0.62 -0.45 2.10
CA LEU A 47 0.36 -1.11 2.97
C LEU A 47 0.54 -0.35 4.28
N LEU A 48 0.55 0.97 4.23
CA LEU A 48 0.65 1.79 5.43
C LEU A 48 -0.57 1.57 6.32
N GLU A 49 -1.75 1.46 5.74
CA GLU A 49 -2.96 1.17 6.49
C GLU A 49 -2.84 -0.16 7.22
N ILE A 50 -2.28 -1.19 6.57
CA ILE A 50 -2.05 -2.48 7.19
C ILE A 50 -1.13 -2.32 8.41
N VAL A 51 -0.02 -1.62 8.24
CA VAL A 51 0.94 -1.40 9.35
C VAL A 51 0.29 -0.67 10.51
N GLN A 52 -0.52 0.34 10.20
CA GLN A 52 -1.17 1.15 11.24
C GLN A 52 -2.22 0.37 12.00
N ARG A 53 -2.93 -0.54 11.33
CA ARG A 53 -3.98 -1.34 11.98
C ARG A 53 -3.43 -2.54 12.71
N ASP A 54 -2.44 -3.24 12.11
CA ASP A 54 -1.83 -4.42 12.72
C ASP A 54 -0.44 -4.61 12.13
N ARG A 55 0.55 -4.08 12.83
CA ARG A 55 1.94 -4.10 12.37
C ARG A 55 2.45 -5.53 12.13
N GLY A 56 2.03 -6.47 12.96
CA GLY A 56 2.49 -7.85 12.86
C GLY A 56 1.73 -8.73 11.87
N PHE A 57 0.70 -8.16 11.23
CA PHE A 57 -0.13 -8.95 10.33
C PHE A 57 0.71 -9.69 9.30
N ASP A 58 0.46 -10.98 9.16
CA ASP A 58 1.10 -11.86 8.18
C ASP A 58 2.62 -11.68 8.19
N ASP A 59 3.20 -11.84 9.37
CA ASP A 59 4.65 -11.77 9.58
C ASP A 59 5.24 -10.45 9.09
N ASP A 60 4.58 -9.35 9.46
CA ASP A 60 5.08 -8.00 9.17
C ASP A 60 5.09 -7.69 7.66
N VAL A 61 4.15 -8.27 6.93
CA VAL A 61 4.11 -8.16 5.46
C VAL A 61 3.93 -6.72 5.00
N GLY A 62 3.18 -5.90 5.74
CA GLY A 62 2.94 -4.52 5.36
C GLY A 62 4.25 -3.75 5.24
N ARG A 63 5.06 -3.78 6.30
CA ARG A 63 6.34 -3.08 6.33
C ARG A 63 7.30 -3.66 5.30
N LYS A 64 7.40 -4.98 5.25
CA LYS A 64 8.32 -5.64 4.32
C LYS A 64 8.01 -5.28 2.87
N THR A 65 6.72 -5.26 2.54
CA THR A 65 6.32 -4.94 1.17
C THR A 65 6.52 -3.47 0.87
N MET A 66 6.29 -2.58 1.84
CA MET A 66 6.59 -1.15 1.64
C MET A 66 8.06 -0.95 1.29
N ILE A 67 8.96 -1.65 1.95
CA ILE A 67 10.40 -1.53 1.67
C ILE A 67 10.70 -1.96 0.25
N LYS A 68 10.07 -3.03 -0.22
CA LYS A 68 10.23 -3.47 -1.62
C LYS A 68 9.73 -2.41 -2.59
N VAL A 69 8.60 -1.78 -2.27
CA VAL A 69 8.04 -0.73 -3.13
C VAL A 69 8.94 0.49 -3.15
N PHE A 70 9.57 0.83 -2.02
CA PHE A 70 10.54 1.94 -2.01
C PHE A 70 11.67 1.70 -3.02
N ASP A 71 12.11 0.46 -3.13
CA ASP A 71 13.14 0.10 -4.09
C ASP A 71 12.62 0.22 -5.52
N MET A 72 11.42 -0.26 -5.78
CA MET A 72 10.79 -0.17 -7.09
C MET A 72 10.49 1.27 -7.50
N ALA A 73 10.19 2.14 -6.54
CA ALA A 73 9.84 3.54 -6.77
C ALA A 73 11.04 4.47 -6.61
N ALA A 74 12.26 3.95 -6.72
CA ALA A 74 13.48 4.73 -6.48
C ALA A 74 13.59 5.95 -7.40
N SER A 75 12.95 5.92 -8.57
CA SER A 75 12.94 7.05 -9.48
C SER A 75 12.06 8.21 -8.99
N ASN A 76 11.29 8.00 -7.92
CA ASN A 76 10.46 9.03 -7.32
C ASN A 76 10.87 9.21 -5.85
N PRO A 77 12.01 9.89 -5.59
CA PRO A 77 12.54 9.98 -4.23
C PRO A 77 11.63 10.75 -3.27
N GLU A 78 10.83 11.69 -3.76
CA GLU A 78 9.92 12.42 -2.89
C GLU A 78 8.84 11.50 -2.31
N LEU A 79 8.30 10.62 -3.15
CA LEU A 79 7.32 9.64 -2.71
C LEU A 79 7.92 8.70 -1.67
N VAL A 80 9.11 8.16 -1.98
CA VAL A 80 9.81 7.25 -1.08
C VAL A 80 10.09 7.92 0.26
N SER A 81 10.59 9.14 0.23
CA SER A 81 10.94 9.90 1.43
C SER A 81 9.71 10.12 2.31
N ARG A 82 8.59 10.51 1.70
CA ARG A 82 7.35 10.75 2.41
C ARG A 82 6.86 9.50 3.12
N TYR A 83 6.83 8.39 2.41
CA TYR A 83 6.31 7.15 2.99
C TYR A 83 7.27 6.48 3.95
N ARG A 84 8.59 6.69 3.79
CA ARG A 84 9.55 6.26 4.81
C ARG A 84 9.28 6.94 6.15
N ARG A 85 8.99 8.24 6.12
CA ARG A 85 8.65 8.97 7.34
C ARG A 85 7.35 8.47 7.96
N LEU A 86 6.34 8.25 7.12
CA LEU A 86 5.05 7.76 7.61
C LEU A 86 5.19 6.36 8.21
N LEU A 87 6.00 5.51 7.58
CA LEU A 87 6.25 4.17 8.09
C LEU A 87 6.97 4.22 9.43
N SER A 88 8.01 5.04 9.54
CA SER A 88 8.74 5.20 10.80
C SER A 88 7.80 5.64 11.91
N SER A 89 6.93 6.58 11.63
CA SER A 89 5.96 7.06 12.60
C SER A 89 5.00 5.95 13.02
N ALA A 90 4.58 5.13 12.08
CA ALA A 90 3.64 4.04 12.37
C ALA A 90 4.26 2.96 13.25
N VAL A 91 5.55 2.63 13.03
CA VAL A 91 6.19 1.55 13.79
C VAL A 91 6.72 2.01 15.16
N LEU A 92 6.87 3.31 15.35
CA LEU A 92 7.36 3.84 16.63
C LEU A 92 6.27 4.03 17.67
N LYS A 93 5.03 3.86 17.33
CA LYS A 93 3.91 4.01 18.27
C LYS A 93 3.85 2.88 19.30
#